data_548749da16a97d78900447982fed9028
#
_entry.id   548749da16a97d78900447982fed9028
#
_cell.length_a   1.000
_cell.length_b   1.000
_cell.length_c   1.000
_cell.angle_alpha   90.00
_cell.angle_beta   90.00
_cell.angle_gamma   90.00
#
_symmetry.space_group_name_H-M   'P 1'
#
loop_
_entity.id
_entity.type
_entity.pdbx_description
1 polymer ?
#
loop_
_entity_poly.entity_id
_entity_poly.type
_entity_poly.pdbx_seq_one_letter_code
_entity_poly.pdbx_strand_id
1 'polypeptide(L)'
;MRLLTCNTHSLVEENYKEKLEYFIEWLDMHSYDVIAMQEVNQRIDAEKISVDKRWFISPNENVKIKEDNHIARVVEQLKIRGHEYYWTWVPIKIGYGIYDEGIGIMTKYPPLAVREFYVTENYDYLNWRVRKVVGVQCEVEDRKVWFFSVHLGWWNDTEERFASQFATLESEIAKICGDEEVFLMGDFNNPADIRDEGYDKVVASGWHDTYVDAHIKDDGVTVAGLIDGWKDHKDIKTMRIDFIFSNRKTNIKESKVVFNGKNGQVISDHFGVEITR
;
A
#
# COMPACT_ATOMS: atom_id res chain seq x y z
N MET A 1 4.14 -3.15 17.70
CA MET A 1 4.25 -2.56 16.34
C MET A 1 2.86 -2.36 15.76
N ARG A 2 2.60 -1.16 15.18
CA ARG A 2 1.34 -0.83 14.50
C ARG A 2 1.62 -0.59 13.02
N LEU A 3 0.92 -1.30 12.16
CA LEU A 3 1.02 -1.18 10.69
C LEU A 3 -0.29 -0.63 10.13
N LEU A 4 -0.19 0.14 9.07
CA LEU A 4 -1.33 0.63 8.28
C LEU A 4 -1.05 0.41 6.80
N THR A 5 -2.03 -0.07 6.06
CA THR A 5 -2.06 0.06 4.60
C THR A 5 -3.31 0.80 4.15
N CYS A 6 -3.17 1.62 3.11
CA CYS A 6 -4.29 2.36 2.53
C CYS A 6 -4.04 2.62 1.04
N ASN A 7 -4.94 2.14 0.19
CA ASN A 7 -5.06 2.69 -1.15
C ASN A 7 -5.67 4.08 -1.02
N THR A 8 -4.89 5.12 -1.35
CA THR A 8 -5.25 6.49 -1.00
C THR A 8 -6.07 7.19 -2.08
N HIS A 9 -6.10 6.66 -3.31
CA HIS A 9 -6.68 7.30 -4.49
C HIS A 9 -6.25 8.79 -4.66
N SER A 10 -5.77 9.34 -3.59
CA SER A 10 -5.06 10.63 -3.38
C SER A 10 -5.63 11.81 -4.17
N LEU A 11 -4.88 12.40 -5.10
CA LEU A 11 -5.26 13.61 -5.86
C LEU A 11 -6.50 13.43 -6.76
N VAL A 12 -6.98 12.20 -6.95
CA VAL A 12 -8.20 11.89 -7.72
C VAL A 12 -9.46 12.15 -6.89
N GLU A 13 -9.32 12.10 -5.57
CA GLU A 13 -10.44 12.26 -4.65
C GLU A 13 -11.09 13.65 -4.70
N GLU A 14 -12.42 13.67 -4.71
CA GLU A 14 -13.18 14.91 -4.44
C GLU A 14 -12.85 15.43 -3.04
N ASN A 15 -12.73 16.75 -2.89
CA ASN A 15 -12.36 17.40 -1.62
C ASN A 15 -11.00 16.92 -1.07
N TYR A 16 -10.07 16.61 -1.96
CA TYR A 16 -8.75 16.06 -1.61
C TYR A 16 -8.05 16.78 -0.45
N LYS A 17 -8.10 18.13 -0.42
CA LYS A 17 -7.41 18.90 0.63
C LYS A 17 -7.95 18.60 2.04
N GLU A 18 -9.26 18.51 2.18
CA GLU A 18 -9.92 18.20 3.45
C GLU A 18 -9.63 16.75 3.86
N LYS A 19 -9.66 15.82 2.90
CA LYS A 19 -9.33 14.42 3.11
C LYS A 19 -7.88 14.22 3.50
N LEU A 20 -6.96 14.94 2.84
CA LEU A 20 -5.54 14.93 3.17
C LEU A 20 -5.30 15.44 4.60
N GLU A 21 -5.92 16.57 4.97
CA GLU A 21 -5.76 17.12 6.32
C GLU A 21 -6.27 16.15 7.38
N TYR A 22 -7.45 15.58 7.16
CA TYR A 22 -7.99 14.55 8.06
C TYR A 22 -7.07 13.32 8.16
N PHE A 23 -6.53 12.85 7.02
CA PHE A 23 -5.56 11.75 7.02
C PHE A 23 -4.33 12.06 7.86
N ILE A 24 -3.76 13.26 7.71
CA ILE A 24 -2.61 13.72 8.49
C ILE A 24 -2.95 13.79 9.99
N GLU A 25 -4.10 14.36 10.36
CA GLU A 25 -4.57 14.40 11.76
C GLU A 25 -4.73 13.01 12.35
N TRP A 26 -5.28 12.08 11.57
CA TRP A 26 -5.41 10.69 11.99
C TRP A 26 -4.04 10.05 12.26
N LEU A 27 -3.08 10.22 11.34
CA LEU A 27 -1.74 9.68 11.49
C LEU A 27 -0.99 10.30 12.69
N ASP A 28 -1.17 11.58 12.94
CA ASP A 28 -0.63 12.30 14.10
C ASP A 28 -1.13 11.66 15.41
N MET A 29 -2.45 11.44 15.53
CA MET A 29 -3.07 10.85 16.72
C MET A 29 -2.72 9.37 16.93
N HIS A 30 -2.61 8.58 15.87
CA HIS A 30 -2.49 7.12 15.98
C HIS A 30 -1.07 6.59 15.90
N SER A 31 -0.13 7.37 15.33
CA SER A 31 1.31 7.13 15.41
C SER A 31 1.77 5.73 14.95
N TYR A 32 1.47 5.35 13.70
CA TYR A 32 1.86 4.07 13.13
C TYR A 32 3.38 3.94 12.99
N ASP A 33 3.89 2.71 13.07
CA ASP A 33 5.31 2.42 12.90
C ASP A 33 5.69 2.30 11.43
N VAL A 34 4.82 1.66 10.62
CA VAL A 34 4.97 1.54 9.16
C VAL A 34 3.62 1.77 8.48
N ILE A 35 3.64 2.54 7.40
CA ILE A 35 2.47 2.87 6.58
C ILE A 35 2.80 2.56 5.13
N ALA A 36 2.05 1.65 4.50
CA ALA A 36 2.12 1.37 3.08
C ALA A 36 0.96 2.07 2.36
N MET A 37 1.26 2.79 1.29
CA MET A 37 0.25 3.54 0.54
C MET A 37 0.28 3.15 -0.93
N GLN A 38 -0.90 3.00 -1.53
CA GLN A 38 -1.12 2.74 -2.94
C GLN A 38 -1.82 3.95 -3.57
N GLU A 39 -1.76 4.07 -4.88
CA GLU A 39 -2.29 5.19 -5.67
C GLU A 39 -1.82 6.56 -5.16
N VAL A 40 -0.56 6.62 -4.83
CA VAL A 40 0.11 7.84 -4.39
C VAL A 40 0.47 8.68 -5.60
N ASN A 41 -0.35 9.67 -5.91
CA ASN A 41 -0.27 10.47 -7.11
C ASN A 41 0.52 11.77 -6.92
N GLN A 42 1.09 12.24 -8.01
CA GLN A 42 1.55 13.62 -8.23
C GLN A 42 1.22 14.04 -9.66
N ARG A 43 0.90 15.31 -9.93
CA ARG A 43 0.62 15.75 -11.30
C ARG A 43 1.87 15.72 -12.17
N ILE A 44 1.72 15.34 -13.43
CA ILE A 44 2.84 15.31 -14.40
C ILE A 44 3.44 16.71 -14.60
N ASP A 45 2.60 17.76 -14.58
CA ASP A 45 2.96 19.15 -14.84
C ASP A 45 3.32 19.97 -13.59
N ALA A 46 3.21 19.40 -12.38
CA ALA A 46 3.57 20.09 -11.16
C ALA A 46 5.10 20.31 -11.03
N GLU A 47 5.48 21.33 -10.27
CA GLU A 47 6.88 21.71 -10.07
C GLU A 47 7.64 20.64 -9.26
N LYS A 48 8.90 20.42 -9.63
CA LYS A 48 9.79 19.51 -8.90
C LYS A 48 10.29 20.20 -7.65
N ILE A 49 10.30 19.45 -6.55
CA ILE A 49 10.87 19.91 -5.29
C ILE A 49 12.11 19.11 -4.91
N SER A 50 12.95 19.74 -4.09
CA SER A 50 14.06 19.05 -3.42
C SER A 50 13.54 18.43 -2.13
N VAL A 51 13.88 17.17 -1.91
CA VAL A 51 13.54 16.45 -0.66
C VAL A 51 14.78 16.18 0.16
N ASP A 52 14.65 16.14 1.48
CA ASP A 52 15.76 15.84 2.38
C ASP A 52 16.12 14.35 2.28
N LYS A 53 17.28 14.07 1.69
CA LYS A 53 17.80 12.71 1.45
C LYS A 53 18.10 11.90 2.72
N ARG A 54 18.05 12.51 3.90
CA ARG A 54 18.13 11.77 5.16
C ARG A 54 16.84 10.99 5.42
N TRP A 55 15.72 11.51 4.95
CA TRP A 55 14.38 10.96 5.19
C TRP A 55 13.78 10.29 3.96
N PHE A 56 14.05 10.83 2.76
CA PHE A 56 13.63 10.23 1.50
C PHE A 56 14.68 9.25 0.99
N ILE A 57 14.35 7.97 1.02
CA ILE A 57 15.21 6.87 0.57
C ILE A 57 14.63 6.28 -0.71
N SER A 58 15.30 6.47 -1.82
CA SER A 58 14.85 5.96 -3.12
C SER A 58 15.78 4.87 -3.65
N PRO A 59 15.23 3.76 -4.17
CA PRO A 59 16.03 2.75 -4.87
C PRO A 59 16.53 3.25 -6.23
N ASN A 60 15.94 4.34 -6.75
CA ASN A 60 16.31 4.97 -8.01
C ASN A 60 16.55 6.47 -7.79
N GLU A 61 17.79 6.92 -8.03
CA GLU A 61 18.20 8.32 -7.86
C GLU A 61 17.51 9.30 -8.83
N ASN A 62 16.94 8.80 -9.93
CA ASN A 62 16.26 9.61 -10.94
C ASN A 62 14.79 9.91 -10.59
N VAL A 63 14.26 9.36 -9.52
CA VAL A 63 12.90 9.66 -9.05
C VAL A 63 12.78 11.15 -8.73
N LYS A 64 11.75 11.78 -9.30
CA LYS A 64 11.48 13.21 -9.14
C LYS A 64 10.22 13.39 -8.32
N ILE A 65 10.37 13.98 -7.16
CA ILE A 65 9.24 14.34 -6.30
C ILE A 65 8.75 15.73 -6.73
N LYS A 66 7.44 15.89 -6.79
CA LYS A 66 6.77 17.13 -7.13
C LYS A 66 6.05 17.71 -5.91
N GLU A 67 5.75 19.01 -5.95
CA GLU A 67 5.17 19.76 -4.83
C GLU A 67 3.82 19.24 -4.34
N ASP A 68 3.10 18.53 -5.23
CA ASP A 68 1.79 17.96 -4.94
C ASP A 68 1.83 16.44 -4.67
N ASN A 69 3.02 15.85 -4.62
CA ASN A 69 3.16 14.43 -4.28
C ASN A 69 2.50 14.12 -2.94
N HIS A 70 1.53 13.20 -2.94
CA HIS A 70 0.70 12.95 -1.77
C HIS A 70 1.51 12.56 -0.52
N ILE A 71 2.41 11.56 -0.63
CA ILE A 71 3.22 11.10 0.52
C ILE A 71 4.21 12.17 0.99
N ALA A 72 4.78 12.97 0.08
CA ALA A 72 5.67 14.06 0.45
C ALA A 72 4.94 15.12 1.30
N ARG A 73 3.69 15.48 0.93
CA ARG A 73 2.84 16.38 1.72
C ARG A 73 2.52 15.80 3.09
N VAL A 74 2.17 14.52 3.16
CA VAL A 74 1.89 13.84 4.44
C VAL A 74 3.10 13.89 5.36
N VAL A 75 4.28 13.51 4.85
CA VAL A 75 5.51 13.50 5.65
C VAL A 75 5.91 14.89 6.12
N GLU A 76 5.79 15.89 5.25
CA GLU A 76 6.11 17.29 5.61
C GLU A 76 5.21 17.80 6.76
N GLN A 77 3.91 17.56 6.66
CA GLN A 77 2.95 18.00 7.68
C GLN A 77 3.11 17.23 9.00
N LEU A 78 3.40 15.94 8.94
CA LEU A 78 3.70 15.15 10.14
C LEU A 78 5.00 15.62 10.81
N LYS A 79 6.01 16.00 10.05
CA LYS A 79 7.26 16.57 10.57
C LYS A 79 7.02 17.89 11.30
N ILE A 80 6.16 18.77 10.78
CA ILE A 80 5.77 20.01 11.44
C ILE A 80 5.07 19.71 12.79
N ARG A 81 4.34 18.62 12.90
CA ARG A 81 3.66 18.13 14.10
C ARG A 81 4.57 17.33 15.06
N GLY A 82 5.85 17.18 14.73
CA GLY A 82 6.85 16.49 15.57
C GLY A 82 7.03 15.00 15.30
N HIS A 83 6.44 14.47 14.22
CA HIS A 83 6.61 13.08 13.81
C HIS A 83 7.55 12.97 12.62
N GLU A 84 8.67 12.32 12.78
CA GLU A 84 9.64 12.09 11.72
C GLU A 84 9.51 10.67 11.17
N TYR A 85 9.40 10.57 9.83
CA TYR A 85 9.34 9.31 9.10
C TYR A 85 10.41 9.27 8.02
N TYR A 86 11.10 8.15 7.90
CA TYR A 86 11.75 7.76 6.66
C TYR A 86 10.67 7.38 5.66
N TRP A 87 10.86 7.70 4.39
CA TRP A 87 9.85 7.41 3.39
C TRP A 87 10.45 7.12 2.02
N THR A 88 9.72 6.37 1.22
CA THR A 88 10.03 6.10 -0.18
C THR A 88 8.78 6.24 -1.02
N TRP A 89 8.95 6.59 -2.27
CA TRP A 89 7.92 6.61 -3.28
C TRP A 89 8.50 6.21 -4.62
N VAL A 90 7.80 5.34 -5.36
CA VAL A 90 8.21 4.91 -6.69
C VAL A 90 7.07 5.09 -7.68
N PRO A 91 7.32 5.77 -8.83
CA PRO A 91 6.34 5.90 -9.89
C PRO A 91 6.18 4.57 -10.63
N ILE A 92 4.96 4.27 -11.03
CA ILE A 92 4.59 3.03 -11.70
C ILE A 92 4.10 3.27 -13.11
N LYS A 93 3.18 4.23 -13.29
CA LYS A 93 2.46 4.48 -14.55
C LYS A 93 1.88 5.89 -14.60
N ILE A 94 1.33 6.24 -15.75
CA ILE A 94 0.45 7.40 -15.89
C ILE A 94 -0.96 7.00 -15.45
N GLY A 95 -1.44 7.62 -14.35
CA GLY A 95 -2.83 7.51 -13.90
C GLY A 95 -3.69 8.64 -14.47
N TYR A 96 -4.90 8.31 -14.94
CA TYR A 96 -5.88 9.26 -15.46
C TYR A 96 -5.36 10.24 -16.53
N GLY A 97 -4.24 9.93 -17.18
CA GLY A 97 -3.58 10.76 -18.19
C GLY A 97 -2.87 12.02 -17.67
N ILE A 98 -2.93 12.31 -16.39
CA ILE A 98 -2.41 13.55 -15.79
C ILE A 98 -1.55 13.35 -14.52
N TYR A 99 -1.48 12.14 -13.99
CA TYR A 99 -0.69 11.84 -12.80
C TYR A 99 0.47 10.88 -13.08
N ASP A 100 1.62 11.12 -12.47
CA ASP A 100 2.55 10.04 -12.15
C ASP A 100 1.94 9.31 -10.94
N GLU A 101 1.36 8.16 -11.17
CA GLU A 101 0.81 7.29 -10.12
C GLU A 101 1.89 6.37 -9.59
N GLY A 102 1.97 6.23 -8.29
CA GLY A 102 2.96 5.40 -7.64
C GLY A 102 2.48 4.76 -6.35
N ILE A 103 3.41 4.11 -5.68
CA ILE A 103 3.24 3.52 -4.34
C ILE A 103 4.35 4.00 -3.43
N GLY A 104 4.09 3.97 -2.12
CA GLY A 104 5.08 4.43 -1.14
C GLY A 104 4.98 3.72 0.19
N ILE A 105 6.03 3.90 0.98
CA ILE A 105 6.09 3.45 2.37
C ILE A 105 6.65 4.57 3.23
N MET A 106 6.06 4.76 4.40
CA MET A 106 6.59 5.56 5.49
C MET A 106 6.93 4.65 6.66
N THR A 107 8.05 4.88 7.34
CA THR A 107 8.46 4.10 8.50
C THR A 107 9.20 4.95 9.54
N LYS A 108 8.98 4.69 10.82
CA LYS A 108 9.77 5.27 11.92
C LYS A 108 11.13 4.60 12.06
N TYR A 109 11.28 3.38 11.59
CA TYR A 109 12.54 2.65 11.65
C TYR A 109 13.48 3.10 10.52
N PRO A 110 14.78 3.34 10.81
CA PRO A 110 15.76 3.59 9.75
C PRO A 110 15.79 2.44 8.75
N PRO A 111 15.58 2.69 7.45
CA PRO A 111 15.69 1.65 6.43
C PRO A 111 17.12 1.13 6.31
N LEU A 112 17.30 -0.19 6.39
CA LEU A 112 18.55 -0.89 6.09
C LEU A 112 18.73 -1.11 4.59
N ALA A 113 17.62 -1.30 3.89
CA ALA A 113 17.59 -1.44 2.43
C ALA A 113 16.23 -1.00 1.87
N VAL A 114 16.23 -0.56 0.61
CA VAL A 114 15.02 -0.31 -0.17
C VAL A 114 15.15 -1.05 -1.51
N ARG A 115 14.08 -1.68 -1.98
CA ARG A 115 14.02 -2.39 -3.25
C ARG A 115 12.73 -2.07 -3.98
N GLU A 116 12.80 -2.00 -5.31
CA GLU A 116 11.64 -1.95 -6.19
C GLU A 116 11.77 -2.97 -7.30
N PHE A 117 10.66 -3.52 -7.75
CA PHE A 117 10.63 -4.40 -8.91
C PHE A 117 9.24 -4.43 -9.55
N TYR A 118 9.21 -4.70 -10.84
CA TYR A 118 7.96 -4.92 -11.56
C TYR A 118 7.44 -6.33 -11.27
N VAL A 119 6.11 -6.47 -11.18
CA VAL A 119 5.43 -7.76 -11.09
C VAL A 119 4.64 -8.07 -12.35
N THR A 120 4.48 -7.10 -13.25
CA THR A 120 3.91 -7.27 -14.59
C THR A 120 4.98 -7.58 -15.61
N GLU A 121 4.60 -8.23 -16.73
CA GLU A 121 5.49 -8.45 -17.88
C GLU A 121 5.66 -7.17 -18.72
N ASN A 122 4.62 -6.34 -18.75
CA ASN A 122 4.65 -5.04 -19.42
C ASN A 122 5.26 -3.98 -18.50
N TYR A 123 6.18 -3.17 -19.02
CA TYR A 123 6.87 -2.06 -18.34
C TYR A 123 6.55 -0.70 -18.96
N ASP A 124 5.61 -0.64 -19.91
CA ASP A 124 5.22 0.62 -20.55
C ASP A 124 4.51 1.53 -19.53
N TYR A 125 5.16 2.63 -19.20
CA TYR A 125 4.67 3.62 -18.25
C TYR A 125 3.29 4.21 -18.61
N LEU A 126 2.87 4.10 -19.87
CA LEU A 126 1.56 4.52 -20.35
C LEU A 126 0.48 3.44 -20.21
N ASN A 127 0.88 2.21 -19.91
CA ASN A 127 -0.08 1.12 -19.71
C ASN A 127 -0.59 1.10 -18.27
N TRP A 128 -1.88 1.30 -18.10
CA TRP A 128 -2.53 1.36 -16.80
C TRP A 128 -2.48 0.05 -15.98
N ARG A 129 -2.20 -1.08 -16.64
CA ARG A 129 -2.06 -2.40 -16.01
C ARG A 129 -0.72 -2.63 -15.33
N VAL A 130 0.27 -1.79 -15.63
CA VAL A 130 1.61 -1.96 -15.03
C VAL A 130 1.54 -1.91 -13.51
N ARG A 131 2.23 -2.85 -12.90
CA ARG A 131 2.35 -2.94 -11.43
C ARG A 131 3.82 -3.06 -11.02
N LYS A 132 4.13 -2.35 -9.98
CA LYS A 132 5.44 -2.36 -9.34
C LYS A 132 5.25 -2.47 -7.83
N VAL A 133 6.21 -3.05 -7.17
CA VAL A 133 6.24 -3.20 -5.71
C VAL A 133 7.45 -2.45 -5.17
N VAL A 134 7.30 -1.80 -4.03
CA VAL A 134 8.40 -1.23 -3.26
C VAL A 134 8.45 -1.85 -1.88
N GLY A 135 9.65 -2.19 -1.42
CA GLY A 135 9.89 -2.75 -0.10
C GLY A 135 10.98 -2.03 0.66
N VAL A 136 10.81 -1.93 1.96
CA VAL A 136 11.82 -1.43 2.89
C VAL A 136 12.18 -2.50 3.90
N GLN A 137 13.48 -2.69 4.16
CA GLN A 137 13.99 -3.53 5.24
C GLN A 137 14.32 -2.64 6.43
N CYS A 138 13.81 -3.03 7.59
CA CYS A 138 14.10 -2.33 8.84
C CYS A 138 14.56 -3.34 9.91
N GLU A 139 15.23 -2.83 10.94
CA GLU A 139 15.46 -3.59 12.16
C GLU A 139 14.32 -3.33 13.15
N VAL A 140 13.60 -4.37 13.54
CA VAL A 140 12.50 -4.33 14.48
C VAL A 140 12.74 -5.41 15.56
N GLU A 141 12.85 -5.00 16.82
CA GLU A 141 13.10 -5.93 17.94
C GLU A 141 14.30 -6.87 17.67
N ASP A 142 15.44 -6.28 17.25
CA ASP A 142 16.69 -6.96 16.89
C ASP A 142 16.58 -8.00 15.75
N ARG A 143 15.57 -7.87 14.89
CA ARG A 143 15.36 -8.71 13.71
C ARG A 143 15.15 -7.87 12.46
N LYS A 144 15.66 -8.36 11.33
CA LYS A 144 15.39 -7.76 10.04
C LYS A 144 14.01 -8.16 9.56
N VAL A 145 13.22 -7.15 9.21
CA VAL A 145 11.84 -7.30 8.74
C VAL A 145 11.67 -6.48 7.46
N TRP A 146 11.06 -7.08 6.45
CA TRP A 146 10.67 -6.42 5.22
C TRP A 146 9.19 -6.01 5.24
N PHE A 147 8.94 -4.81 4.78
CA PHE A 147 7.59 -4.28 4.55
C PHE A 147 7.46 -3.89 3.09
N PHE A 148 6.53 -4.51 2.37
CA PHE A 148 6.27 -4.22 0.97
C PHE A 148 4.92 -3.53 0.79
N SER A 149 4.89 -2.40 0.08
CA SER A 149 3.67 -1.80 -0.46
C SER A 149 3.34 -2.49 -1.79
N VAL A 150 2.13 -3.02 -1.88
CA VAL A 150 1.67 -3.86 -2.99
C VAL A 150 0.38 -3.29 -3.56
N HIS A 151 0.26 -3.24 -4.89
CA HIS A 151 -0.98 -2.97 -5.61
C HIS A 151 -1.01 -3.89 -6.84
N LEU A 152 -1.71 -5.02 -6.74
CA LEU A 152 -1.79 -6.03 -7.80
C LEU A 152 -3.00 -5.81 -8.71
N GLY A 153 -3.07 -6.56 -9.79
CA GLY A 153 -4.21 -6.58 -10.72
C GLY A 153 -5.26 -7.62 -10.35
N TRP A 154 -6.22 -7.77 -11.23
CA TRP A 154 -7.40 -8.65 -11.05
C TRP A 154 -7.12 -10.09 -11.47
N TRP A 155 -7.84 -11.03 -10.85
CA TRP A 155 -7.75 -12.46 -11.19
C TRP A 155 -8.02 -12.74 -12.67
N ASN A 156 -9.09 -12.14 -13.19
CA ASN A 156 -9.59 -12.38 -14.54
C ASN A 156 -9.00 -11.44 -15.62
N ASP A 157 -7.97 -10.62 -15.31
CA ASP A 157 -7.31 -9.83 -16.32
C ASP A 157 -6.65 -10.76 -17.35
N THR A 158 -6.84 -10.46 -18.65
CA THR A 158 -6.39 -11.33 -19.74
C THR A 158 -4.97 -11.03 -20.21
N GLU A 159 -4.45 -9.85 -19.91
CA GLU A 159 -3.11 -9.39 -20.31
C GLU A 159 -2.10 -9.54 -19.16
N GLU A 160 -2.47 -9.03 -17.96
CA GLU A 160 -1.59 -9.01 -16.79
C GLU A 160 -2.30 -9.71 -15.61
N ARG A 161 -2.38 -11.05 -15.70
CA ARG A 161 -3.13 -11.87 -14.73
C ARG A 161 -2.54 -11.77 -13.33
N PHE A 162 -3.39 -11.66 -12.33
CA PHE A 162 -2.99 -11.71 -10.93
C PHE A 162 -2.05 -12.89 -10.62
N ALA A 163 -2.37 -14.08 -11.11
CA ALA A 163 -1.59 -15.29 -10.86
C ALA A 163 -0.12 -15.16 -11.30
N SER A 164 0.15 -14.51 -12.44
CA SER A 164 1.51 -14.25 -12.94
C SER A 164 2.20 -13.18 -12.12
N GLN A 165 1.49 -12.08 -11.79
CA GLN A 165 2.02 -11.01 -10.95
C GLN A 165 2.41 -11.54 -9.57
N PHE A 166 1.56 -12.37 -8.97
CA PHE A 166 1.82 -12.94 -7.64
C PHE A 166 2.99 -13.93 -7.66
N ALA A 167 3.12 -14.75 -8.71
CA ALA A 167 4.26 -15.65 -8.86
C ALA A 167 5.59 -14.88 -9.01
N THR A 168 5.59 -13.76 -9.74
CA THR A 168 6.74 -12.86 -9.86
C THR A 168 7.06 -12.23 -8.50
N LEU A 169 6.05 -11.75 -7.77
CA LEU A 169 6.19 -11.20 -6.43
C LEU A 169 6.87 -12.19 -5.48
N GLU A 170 6.38 -13.43 -5.42
CA GLU A 170 6.95 -14.48 -4.57
C GLU A 170 8.41 -14.79 -4.95
N SER A 171 8.71 -14.90 -6.25
CA SER A 171 10.05 -15.16 -6.75
C SER A 171 11.04 -14.04 -6.36
N GLU A 172 10.65 -12.79 -6.50
CA GLU A 172 11.51 -11.65 -6.13
C GLU A 172 11.68 -11.54 -4.62
N ILE A 173 10.63 -11.75 -3.84
CA ILE A 173 10.71 -11.77 -2.37
C ILE A 173 11.65 -12.87 -1.89
N ALA A 174 11.57 -14.08 -2.44
CA ALA A 174 12.46 -15.16 -2.07
C ALA A 174 13.94 -14.84 -2.32
N LYS A 175 14.25 -14.15 -3.44
CA LYS A 175 15.61 -13.70 -3.77
C LYS A 175 16.11 -12.57 -2.85
N ILE A 176 15.22 -11.62 -2.49
CA ILE A 176 15.57 -10.41 -1.74
C ILE A 176 15.65 -10.70 -0.24
N CYS A 177 14.67 -11.43 0.30
CA CYS A 177 14.45 -11.53 1.74
C CYS A 177 15.00 -12.82 2.36
N GLY A 178 15.19 -13.90 1.56
CA GLY A 178 15.57 -15.20 2.11
C GLY A 178 14.58 -15.65 3.19
N ASP A 179 15.10 -15.95 4.39
CA ASP A 179 14.31 -16.41 5.54
C ASP A 179 13.85 -15.26 6.47
N GLU A 180 14.00 -14.00 6.08
CA GLU A 180 13.59 -12.86 6.90
C GLU A 180 12.06 -12.76 7.00
N GLU A 181 11.57 -12.09 8.04
CA GLU A 181 10.16 -11.80 8.19
C GLU A 181 9.71 -10.78 7.16
N VAL A 182 8.56 -11.04 6.51
CA VAL A 182 8.02 -10.21 5.43
C VAL A 182 6.56 -9.90 5.69
N PHE A 183 6.19 -8.63 5.55
CA PHE A 183 4.81 -8.17 5.47
C PHE A 183 4.51 -7.66 4.05
N LEU A 184 3.44 -8.18 3.43
CA LEU A 184 2.84 -7.62 2.21
C LEU A 184 1.64 -6.80 2.63
N MET A 185 1.63 -5.53 2.25
CA MET A 185 0.66 -4.56 2.71
C MET A 185 0.06 -3.82 1.49
N GLY A 186 -1.23 -3.94 1.26
CA GLY A 186 -1.83 -3.19 0.15
C GLY A 186 -3.08 -3.80 -0.46
N ASP A 187 -3.38 -3.29 -1.65
CA ASP A 187 -4.50 -3.66 -2.48
C ASP A 187 -4.13 -4.85 -3.40
N PHE A 188 -4.79 -5.97 -3.19
CA PHE A 188 -4.59 -7.18 -3.98
C PHE A 188 -5.62 -7.33 -5.09
N ASN A 189 -6.63 -6.47 -5.15
CA ASN A 189 -7.72 -6.52 -6.15
C ASN A 189 -8.38 -7.90 -6.29
N ASN A 190 -8.38 -8.70 -5.23
CA ASN A 190 -8.93 -10.05 -5.22
C ASN A 190 -9.71 -10.26 -3.91
N PRO A 191 -11.05 -10.32 -3.97
CA PRO A 191 -11.90 -10.42 -2.77
C PRO A 191 -11.66 -11.71 -1.98
N ALA A 192 -11.62 -11.59 -0.65
CA ALA A 192 -11.37 -12.72 0.25
C ALA A 192 -12.50 -13.77 0.26
N ASP A 193 -13.70 -13.38 -0.13
CA ASP A 193 -14.91 -14.23 -0.16
C ASP A 193 -15.14 -14.92 -1.51
N ILE A 194 -14.41 -14.53 -2.57
CA ILE A 194 -14.42 -15.24 -3.85
C ILE A 194 -13.40 -16.38 -3.79
N ARG A 195 -13.91 -17.62 -3.78
CA ARG A 195 -13.08 -18.81 -3.60
C ARG A 195 -12.44 -19.26 -4.92
N ASP A 196 -11.33 -20.01 -4.81
CA ASP A 196 -10.53 -20.52 -5.93
C ASP A 196 -9.89 -19.44 -6.82
N GLU A 197 -9.83 -18.19 -6.32
CA GLU A 197 -9.21 -17.05 -6.99
C GLU A 197 -7.98 -16.51 -6.20
N GLY A 198 -7.65 -15.23 -6.37
CA GLY A 198 -6.41 -14.64 -5.92
C GLY A 198 -6.17 -14.73 -4.42
N TYR A 199 -7.18 -14.51 -3.57
CA TYR A 199 -7.03 -14.65 -2.14
C TYR A 199 -6.63 -16.08 -1.74
N ASP A 200 -7.32 -17.07 -2.26
CA ASP A 200 -7.00 -18.48 -1.99
C ASP A 200 -5.60 -18.87 -2.49
N LYS A 201 -5.19 -18.33 -3.63
CA LYS A 201 -3.83 -18.53 -4.15
C LYS A 201 -2.79 -17.98 -3.18
N VAL A 202 -2.96 -16.77 -2.65
CA VAL A 202 -2.02 -16.15 -1.69
C VAL A 202 -1.92 -17.02 -0.44
N VAL A 203 -3.04 -17.42 0.15
CA VAL A 203 -3.06 -18.25 1.37
C VAL A 203 -2.49 -19.65 1.11
N ALA A 204 -2.80 -20.26 -0.03
CA ALA A 204 -2.27 -21.58 -0.40
C ALA A 204 -0.74 -21.57 -0.63
N SER A 205 -0.15 -20.43 -0.97
CA SER A 205 1.30 -20.24 -1.07
C SER A 205 2.00 -20.08 0.30
N GLY A 206 1.26 -20.14 1.41
CA GLY A 206 1.81 -20.11 2.77
C GLY A 206 1.81 -18.72 3.43
N TRP A 207 1.20 -17.71 2.81
CA TRP A 207 1.01 -16.42 3.43
C TRP A 207 -0.13 -16.45 4.45
N HIS A 208 0.11 -15.82 5.59
CA HIS A 208 -0.85 -15.68 6.69
C HIS A 208 -1.58 -14.37 6.58
N ASP A 209 -2.90 -14.41 6.51
CA ASP A 209 -3.75 -13.23 6.58
C ASP A 209 -3.83 -12.75 8.03
N THR A 210 -3.25 -11.59 8.31
CA THR A 210 -3.20 -11.04 9.68
C THR A 210 -4.58 -10.71 10.24
N TYR A 211 -5.56 -10.43 9.39
CA TYR A 211 -6.96 -10.27 9.81
C TYR A 211 -7.52 -11.60 10.34
N VAL A 212 -7.26 -12.72 9.67
CA VAL A 212 -7.71 -14.04 10.12
C VAL A 212 -7.06 -14.41 11.44
N ASP A 213 -5.76 -14.13 11.59
CA ASP A 213 -4.96 -14.43 12.77
C ASP A 213 -5.24 -13.49 13.97
N ALA A 214 -5.91 -12.34 13.75
CA ALA A 214 -6.17 -11.36 14.78
C ALA A 214 -7.13 -11.86 15.86
N HIS A 215 -6.79 -11.56 17.14
CA HIS A 215 -7.65 -11.87 18.28
C HIS A 215 -8.90 -10.98 18.33
N ILE A 216 -8.76 -9.71 17.99
CA ILE A 216 -9.84 -8.72 17.90
C ILE A 216 -9.90 -8.23 16.46
N LYS A 217 -11.07 -8.25 15.86
CA LYS A 217 -11.28 -7.79 14.48
C LYS A 217 -12.70 -7.32 14.27
N ASP A 218 -12.88 -6.43 13.31
CA ASP A 218 -14.17 -5.96 12.82
C ASP A 218 -14.71 -6.82 11.64
N ASP A 219 -15.57 -6.25 10.78
CA ASP A 219 -16.11 -6.95 9.63
C ASP A 219 -15.12 -7.12 8.46
N GLY A 220 -14.00 -6.40 8.48
CA GLY A 220 -12.92 -6.51 7.51
C GLY A 220 -13.21 -5.91 6.13
N VAL A 221 -14.36 -5.25 5.96
CA VAL A 221 -14.75 -4.65 4.67
C VAL A 221 -13.83 -3.47 4.34
N THR A 222 -13.09 -3.56 3.23
CA THR A 222 -12.16 -2.51 2.80
C THR A 222 -12.69 -1.66 1.65
N VAL A 223 -13.75 -2.10 0.98
CA VAL A 223 -14.45 -1.35 -0.07
C VAL A 223 -15.94 -1.49 0.12
N ALA A 224 -16.66 -0.37 0.05
CA ALA A 224 -18.12 -0.33 0.05
C ALA A 224 -18.64 0.51 -1.12
N GLY A 225 -19.33 -0.13 -2.06
CA GLY A 225 -19.83 0.50 -3.28
C GLY A 225 -19.03 0.12 -4.53
N LEU A 226 -19.24 0.86 -5.59
CA LEU A 226 -18.58 0.64 -6.88
C LEU A 226 -17.29 1.48 -6.94
N ILE A 227 -16.18 0.83 -7.21
CA ILE A 227 -14.87 1.43 -7.43
C ILE A 227 -14.39 1.17 -8.86
N ASP A 228 -13.33 1.86 -9.27
CA ASP A 228 -12.70 1.62 -10.56
C ASP A 228 -12.17 0.18 -10.64
N GLY A 229 -12.32 -0.46 -11.81
CA GLY A 229 -11.99 -1.88 -12.00
C GLY A 229 -13.08 -2.87 -11.59
N TRP A 230 -14.10 -2.44 -10.83
CA TRP A 230 -15.20 -3.30 -10.34
C TRP A 230 -16.60 -2.87 -10.82
N LYS A 231 -16.69 -1.90 -11.74
CA LYS A 231 -17.96 -1.32 -12.22
C LYS A 231 -18.90 -2.34 -12.88
N ASP A 232 -18.38 -3.41 -13.43
CA ASP A 232 -19.17 -4.48 -14.05
C ASP A 232 -19.76 -5.49 -13.05
N HIS A 233 -19.30 -5.45 -11.80
CA HIS A 233 -19.72 -6.36 -10.72
C HIS A 233 -20.79 -5.74 -9.81
N LYS A 234 -21.91 -5.28 -10.38
CA LYS A 234 -22.95 -4.50 -9.68
C LYS A 234 -23.63 -5.21 -8.50
N ASP A 235 -23.51 -6.54 -8.43
CA ASP A 235 -24.07 -7.34 -7.35
C ASP A 235 -23.18 -7.37 -6.10
N ILE A 236 -21.91 -6.97 -6.23
CA ILE A 236 -20.96 -6.91 -5.12
C ILE A 236 -21.09 -5.55 -4.43
N LYS A 237 -21.62 -5.55 -3.21
CA LYS A 237 -21.82 -4.33 -2.41
C LYS A 237 -20.63 -3.98 -1.54
N THR A 238 -19.92 -4.97 -1.08
CA THR A 238 -18.76 -4.82 -0.17
C THR A 238 -17.70 -5.86 -0.50
N MET A 239 -16.42 -5.48 -0.35
CA MET A 239 -15.29 -6.36 -0.61
C MET A 239 -14.23 -6.19 0.47
N ARG A 240 -13.44 -7.24 0.67
CA ARG A 240 -12.16 -7.17 1.37
C ARG A 240 -11.06 -7.51 0.38
N ILE A 241 -10.40 -6.51 -0.17
CA ILE A 241 -9.34 -6.61 -1.20
C ILE A 241 -8.02 -5.98 -0.76
N ASP A 242 -8.03 -5.21 0.31
CA ASP A 242 -6.84 -4.67 0.94
C ASP A 242 -6.44 -5.54 2.13
N PHE A 243 -5.16 -5.90 2.19
CA PHE A 243 -4.66 -6.88 3.14
C PHE A 243 -3.32 -6.46 3.73
N ILE A 244 -3.04 -7.04 4.91
CA ILE A 244 -1.70 -7.19 5.46
C ILE A 244 -1.46 -8.69 5.61
N PHE A 245 -0.59 -9.26 4.77
CA PHE A 245 -0.16 -10.64 4.88
C PHE A 245 1.22 -10.72 5.52
N SER A 246 1.50 -11.81 6.22
CA SER A 246 2.84 -12.14 6.72
C SER A 246 3.29 -13.51 6.21
N ASN A 247 4.59 -13.67 5.91
CA ASN A 247 5.16 -14.98 5.56
C ASN A 247 5.30 -15.92 6.77
N ARG A 248 4.89 -15.48 7.96
CA ARG A 248 4.95 -16.26 9.21
C ARG A 248 3.68 -16.04 10.01
N LYS A 249 3.26 -17.07 10.72
CA LYS A 249 2.22 -16.91 11.72
C LYS A 249 2.70 -15.95 12.81
N THR A 250 1.96 -14.89 13.02
CA THR A 250 2.30 -13.79 13.91
C THR A 250 1.18 -13.55 14.90
N ASN A 251 1.52 -13.22 16.15
CA ASN A 251 0.53 -12.89 17.17
C ASN A 251 -0.03 -11.48 16.92
N ILE A 252 -1.16 -11.40 16.24
CA ILE A 252 -1.87 -10.15 15.94
C ILE A 252 -2.91 -9.90 17.02
N LYS A 253 -2.73 -8.85 17.81
CA LYS A 253 -3.67 -8.46 18.87
C LYS A 253 -4.98 -7.98 18.28
N GLU A 254 -4.89 -7.11 17.28
CA GLU A 254 -6.05 -6.47 16.69
C GLU A 254 -5.83 -6.20 15.20
N SER A 255 -6.88 -6.38 14.39
CA SER A 255 -6.99 -5.93 13.02
C SER A 255 -8.28 -5.13 12.85
N LYS A 256 -8.16 -3.93 12.30
CA LYS A 256 -9.29 -3.01 12.10
C LYS A 256 -9.27 -2.39 10.72
N VAL A 257 -10.47 -2.12 10.24
CA VAL A 257 -10.67 -1.25 9.08
C VAL A 257 -10.89 0.19 9.57
N VAL A 258 -10.12 1.12 9.02
CA VAL A 258 -10.17 2.55 9.35
C VAL A 258 -10.55 3.37 8.11
N PHE A 259 -10.99 4.61 8.31
CA PHE A 259 -11.49 5.50 7.26
C PHE A 259 -12.77 5.00 6.57
N ASN A 260 -13.60 4.25 7.30
CA ASN A 260 -14.81 3.59 6.79
C ASN A 260 -16.12 4.28 7.21
N GLY A 261 -16.04 5.50 7.75
CA GLY A 261 -17.19 6.25 8.28
C GLY A 261 -17.64 5.83 9.68
N LYS A 262 -17.14 4.68 10.19
CA LYS A 262 -17.32 4.23 11.59
C LYS A 262 -16.05 4.49 12.40
N ASN A 263 -14.91 4.05 11.86
CA ASN A 263 -13.58 4.24 12.41
C ASN A 263 -12.84 5.29 11.57
N GLY A 264 -13.18 6.56 11.75
CA GLY A 264 -12.64 7.67 10.96
C GLY A 264 -13.47 8.01 9.72
N GLN A 265 -13.29 9.24 9.20
CA GLN A 265 -13.95 9.71 7.99
C GLN A 265 -13.44 8.95 6.76
N VAL A 266 -14.29 8.83 5.75
CA VAL A 266 -13.89 8.27 4.44
C VAL A 266 -12.98 9.25 3.72
N ILE A 267 -11.77 8.79 3.39
CA ILE A 267 -10.74 9.60 2.71
C ILE A 267 -10.44 9.12 1.29
N SER A 268 -10.85 7.90 0.95
CA SER A 268 -10.61 7.23 -0.31
C SER A 268 -11.82 6.36 -0.65
N ASP A 269 -11.92 5.90 -1.87
CA ASP A 269 -12.85 4.86 -2.28
C ASP A 269 -12.46 3.46 -1.71
N HIS A 270 -11.25 3.33 -1.17
CA HIS A 270 -10.81 2.23 -0.31
C HIS A 270 -10.71 2.66 1.16
N PHE A 271 -10.92 1.71 2.05
CA PHE A 271 -10.71 1.90 3.49
C PHE A 271 -9.35 1.36 3.90
N GLY A 272 -8.72 2.00 4.89
CA GLY A 272 -7.42 1.54 5.39
C GLY A 272 -7.55 0.29 6.25
N VAL A 273 -6.51 -0.54 6.26
CA VAL A 273 -6.38 -1.70 7.16
C VAL A 273 -5.25 -1.45 8.13
N GLU A 274 -5.54 -1.48 9.43
CA GLU A 274 -4.53 -1.41 10.47
C GLU A 274 -4.43 -2.72 11.27
N ILE A 275 -3.21 -3.01 11.72
CA ILE A 275 -2.98 -4.09 12.67
C ILE A 275 -2.14 -3.61 13.85
N THR A 276 -2.36 -4.24 14.99
CA THR A 276 -1.49 -4.15 16.17
C THR A 276 -0.95 -5.55 16.50
N ARG A 277 0.38 -5.62 16.49
CA ARG A 277 1.14 -6.82 16.86
C ARG A 277 1.69 -6.72 18.28
#